data_e57ea34c16a47d25104048876dd91bf3
#
_entry.id   e57ea34c16a47d25104048876dd91bf3
#
_cell.length_a   1.000
_cell.length_b   1.000
_cell.length_c   1.000
_cell.angle_alpha   90.00
_cell.angle_beta   90.00
_cell.angle_gamma   90.00
#
_symmetry.space_group_name_H-M   'P 1'
#
loop_
_entity.id
_entity.type
_entity.pdbx_description
1 polymer ?
#
loop_
_entity_poly.entity_id
_entity_poly.type
_entity_poly.pdbx_seq_one_letter_code
_entity_poly.pdbx_strand_id
1 'polypeptide(L)'
;IGSRVDGSWAEYVKMPGINAIKLPEKVSFVQGAFFEPTTVALHGLFVMDFRGGYDTAIVGMGTIGLLTLQCARILGARRIFAFDIDNKRLDIARDYGADVCINTGDDDFREKVNELTRGRGFDMVIETAGVEFTEKLCLEIAANKGNVMFIGTPSRPITLQPREFE
;
A
#
# COMPACT_ATOMS: atom_id res chain seq x y z
N ILE A 1 5.57 17.48 10.40
CA ILE A 1 5.97 18.76 9.80
C ILE A 1 5.14 18.96 8.55
N GLY A 2 4.60 20.18 8.34
CA GLY A 2 3.78 20.51 7.18
C GLY A 2 2.26 20.29 7.33
N SER A 3 1.80 19.62 8.36
CA SER A 3 0.36 19.42 8.64
C SER A 3 -0.11 20.09 9.94
N ARG A 4 0.72 20.08 10.98
CA ARG A 4 0.39 20.67 12.30
C ARG A 4 1.35 21.80 12.71
N VAL A 5 2.47 21.90 12.04
CA VAL A 5 3.48 22.95 12.17
C VAL A 5 4.03 23.29 10.79
N ASP A 6 4.72 24.41 10.65
CA ASP A 6 5.29 24.85 9.38
C ASP A 6 6.15 23.74 8.74
N GLY A 7 6.00 23.59 7.43
CA GLY A 7 6.66 22.56 6.65
C GLY A 7 8.00 23.00 6.06
N SER A 8 8.62 22.09 5.29
CA SER A 8 9.92 22.31 4.65
C SER A 8 9.83 22.89 3.23
N TRP A 9 8.64 23.30 2.74
CA TRP A 9 8.49 24.03 1.47
C TRP A 9 8.81 25.51 1.69
N ALA A 10 10.05 25.78 2.12
CA ALA A 10 10.58 27.07 2.45
C ALA A 10 12.12 27.04 2.35
N GLU A 11 12.75 28.20 2.30
CA GLU A 11 14.22 28.32 2.33
C GLU A 11 14.80 27.80 3.65
N TYR A 12 14.05 27.92 4.75
CA TYR A 12 14.46 27.50 6.09
C TYR A 12 13.32 26.74 6.78
N VAL A 13 13.67 25.67 7.49
CA VAL A 13 12.74 24.93 8.37
C VAL A 13 13.32 24.83 9.77
N LYS A 14 12.48 25.07 10.79
CA LYS A 14 12.84 24.87 12.19
C LYS A 14 12.32 23.52 12.66
N MET A 15 13.20 22.65 13.12
CA MET A 15 12.87 21.34 13.62
C MET A 15 13.79 20.91 14.76
N PRO A 16 13.37 19.99 15.67
CA PRO A 16 14.26 19.42 16.67
C PRO A 16 15.44 18.70 15.99
N GLY A 17 16.66 18.96 16.48
CA GLY A 17 17.88 18.37 15.88
C GLY A 17 17.90 16.84 15.88
N ILE A 18 17.20 16.19 16.84
CA ILE A 18 17.05 14.73 16.89
C ILE A 18 16.33 14.14 15.66
N ASN A 19 15.53 14.96 14.96
CA ASN A 19 14.83 14.55 13.76
C ASN A 19 15.66 14.74 12.49
N ALA A 20 16.86 15.33 12.59
CA ALA A 20 17.77 15.51 11.48
C ALA A 20 18.72 14.31 11.41
N ILE A 21 18.54 13.48 10.41
CA ILE A 21 19.37 12.29 10.18
C ILE A 21 20.26 12.57 8.97
N LYS A 22 21.59 12.44 9.16
CA LYS A 22 22.55 12.62 8.06
C LYS A 22 22.37 11.51 7.03
N LEU A 23 22.20 11.88 5.78
CA LEU A 23 22.21 10.91 4.68
C LEU A 23 23.61 10.33 4.50
N PRO A 24 23.74 9.00 4.26
CA PRO A 24 25.00 8.41 3.83
C PRO A 24 25.51 9.06 2.55
N GLU A 25 26.83 9.19 2.41
CA GLU A 25 27.46 9.87 1.25
C GLU A 25 27.07 9.28 -0.13
N LYS A 26 26.73 7.98 -0.16
CA LYS A 26 26.30 7.28 -1.37
C LYS A 26 24.84 7.50 -1.75
N VAL A 27 24.05 8.16 -0.88
CA VAL A 27 22.62 8.39 -1.10
C VAL A 27 22.42 9.79 -1.66
N SER A 28 21.86 9.88 -2.87
CA SER A 28 21.49 11.16 -3.46
C SER A 28 20.29 11.79 -2.73
N PHE A 29 20.10 13.11 -2.87
CA PHE A 29 18.93 13.80 -2.32
C PHE A 29 17.61 13.25 -2.87
N VAL A 30 17.57 12.82 -4.14
CA VAL A 30 16.40 12.18 -4.73
C VAL A 30 16.07 10.87 -4.00
N GLN A 31 17.08 10.02 -3.80
CA GLN A 31 16.89 8.78 -3.02
C GLN A 31 16.50 9.08 -1.57
N GLY A 32 17.12 10.08 -0.95
CA GLY A 32 16.81 10.51 0.43
C GLY A 32 15.37 10.98 0.59
N ALA A 33 14.79 11.61 -0.42
CA ALA A 33 13.40 12.06 -0.42
C ALA A 33 12.39 10.88 -0.33
N PHE A 34 12.78 9.67 -0.74
CA PHE A 34 11.96 8.48 -0.64
C PHE A 34 12.02 7.79 0.73
N PHE A 35 12.91 8.17 1.63
CA PHE A 35 13.02 7.49 2.94
C PHE A 35 11.75 7.63 3.77
N GLU A 36 11.19 8.83 3.84
CA GLU A 36 9.98 9.07 4.62
C GLU A 36 8.79 8.23 4.09
N PRO A 37 8.39 8.32 2.80
CA PRO A 37 7.29 7.51 2.30
C PRO A 37 7.58 6.01 2.32
N THR A 38 8.84 5.58 2.20
CA THR A 38 9.21 4.17 2.38
C THR A 38 9.00 3.70 3.81
N THR A 39 9.29 4.56 4.80
CA THR A 39 9.02 4.21 6.21
C THR A 39 7.53 4.09 6.48
N VAL A 40 6.67 4.87 5.83
CA VAL A 40 5.20 4.72 5.93
C VAL A 40 4.77 3.34 5.42
N ALA A 41 5.24 2.94 4.24
CA ALA A 41 4.95 1.63 3.66
C ALA A 41 5.44 0.48 4.55
N LEU A 42 6.70 0.56 4.99
CA LEU A 42 7.33 -0.47 5.82
C LEU A 42 6.68 -0.58 7.20
N HIS A 43 6.35 0.57 7.82
CA HIS A 43 5.65 0.61 9.11
C HIS A 43 4.27 -0.06 9.02
N GLY A 44 3.50 0.20 7.96
CA GLY A 44 2.22 -0.46 7.72
C GLY A 44 2.37 -1.99 7.68
N LEU A 45 3.38 -2.49 6.96
CA LEU A 45 3.67 -3.93 6.91
C LEU A 45 4.05 -4.50 8.29
N PHE A 46 4.82 -3.78 9.09
CA PHE A 46 5.18 -4.25 10.45
C PHE A 46 3.99 -4.23 11.41
N VAL A 47 3.13 -3.20 11.35
CA VAL A 47 1.95 -3.09 12.21
C VAL A 47 0.95 -4.21 11.93
N MET A 48 0.79 -4.64 10.65
CA MET A 48 -0.08 -5.75 10.29
C MET A 48 0.51 -7.13 10.56
N ASP A 49 1.70 -7.23 11.17
CA ASP A 49 2.45 -8.48 11.35
C ASP A 49 2.66 -9.21 10.00
N PHE A 50 3.14 -8.45 8.99
CA PHE A 50 3.35 -9.00 7.66
C PHE A 50 4.33 -10.16 7.70
N ARG A 51 3.93 -11.27 7.08
CA ARG A 51 4.73 -12.49 7.01
C ARG A 51 4.99 -12.88 5.56
N GLY A 52 6.19 -13.32 5.28
CA GLY A 52 6.52 -13.91 3.99
C GLY A 52 5.74 -15.20 3.71
N GLY A 53 5.68 -15.59 2.43
CA GLY A 53 5.02 -16.84 2.01
C GLY A 53 3.51 -16.70 1.73
N TYR A 54 2.91 -15.55 1.96
CA TYR A 54 1.49 -15.28 1.69
C TYR A 54 1.24 -14.56 0.36
N ASP A 55 0.06 -14.77 -0.20
CA ASP A 55 -0.46 -13.96 -1.30
C ASP A 55 -0.92 -12.61 -0.75
N THR A 56 -0.38 -11.55 -1.35
CA THR A 56 -0.54 -10.19 -0.88
C THR A 56 -1.23 -9.34 -1.94
N ALA A 57 -2.36 -8.76 -1.62
CA ALA A 57 -3.04 -7.76 -2.44
C ALA A 57 -2.67 -6.35 -1.98
N ILE A 58 -2.31 -5.48 -2.91
CA ILE A 58 -2.04 -4.06 -2.64
C ILE A 58 -2.97 -3.24 -3.52
N VAL A 59 -3.84 -2.44 -2.91
CA VAL A 59 -4.88 -1.68 -3.58
C VAL A 59 -4.50 -0.19 -3.61
N GLY A 60 -4.29 0.32 -4.83
CA GLY A 60 -3.73 1.64 -5.11
C GLY A 60 -2.24 1.60 -5.43
N MET A 61 -1.88 1.91 -6.69
CA MET A 61 -0.48 1.91 -7.17
C MET A 61 0.07 3.33 -7.32
N GLY A 62 -0.26 4.20 -6.34
CA GLY A 62 0.43 5.47 -6.16
C GLY A 62 1.82 5.28 -5.53
N THR A 63 2.44 6.37 -5.08
CA THR A 63 3.79 6.33 -4.46
C THR A 63 3.85 5.33 -3.29
N ILE A 64 2.88 5.38 -2.38
CA ILE A 64 2.87 4.48 -1.21
C ILE A 64 2.63 3.03 -1.63
N GLY A 65 1.70 2.78 -2.57
CA GLY A 65 1.44 1.42 -3.06
C GLY A 65 2.65 0.79 -3.73
N LEU A 66 3.35 1.52 -4.60
CA LEU A 66 4.57 1.04 -5.25
C LEU A 66 5.72 0.80 -4.27
N LEU A 67 5.86 1.62 -3.23
CA LEU A 67 6.82 1.39 -2.16
C LEU A 67 6.44 0.19 -1.28
N THR A 68 5.14 0.04 -0.97
CA THR A 68 4.61 -1.12 -0.24
C THR A 68 4.86 -2.42 -1.00
N LEU A 69 4.66 -2.41 -2.32
CA LEU A 69 4.93 -3.54 -3.19
C LEU A 69 6.40 -3.99 -3.09
N GLN A 70 7.33 -3.05 -3.22
CA GLN A 70 8.76 -3.33 -3.13
C GLN A 70 9.15 -3.84 -1.72
N CYS A 71 8.64 -3.20 -0.67
CA CYS A 71 8.86 -3.66 0.70
C CYS A 71 8.29 -5.07 0.94
N ALA A 72 7.07 -5.36 0.49
CA ALA A 72 6.45 -6.67 0.61
C ALA A 72 7.25 -7.74 -0.15
N ARG A 73 7.78 -7.41 -1.33
CA ARG A 73 8.66 -8.31 -2.09
C ARG A 73 9.94 -8.64 -1.32
N ILE A 74 10.61 -7.64 -0.74
CA ILE A 74 11.82 -7.82 0.08
C ILE A 74 11.51 -8.66 1.33
N LEU A 75 10.35 -8.48 1.94
CA LEU A 75 9.89 -9.23 3.11
C LEU A 75 9.37 -10.64 2.77
N GLY A 76 9.41 -11.03 1.50
CA GLY A 76 9.15 -12.41 1.08
C GLY A 76 7.69 -12.74 0.76
N ALA A 77 6.89 -11.78 0.29
CA ALA A 77 5.57 -12.06 -0.28
C ALA A 77 5.67 -13.17 -1.33
N ARG A 78 4.76 -14.14 -1.29
CA ARG A 78 4.74 -15.27 -2.25
C ARG A 78 4.37 -14.79 -3.65
N ARG A 79 3.23 -14.11 -3.75
CA ARG A 79 2.76 -13.41 -4.94
C ARG A 79 2.22 -12.06 -4.53
N ILE A 80 2.41 -11.06 -5.37
CA ILE A 80 1.89 -9.71 -5.18
C ILE A 80 0.88 -9.40 -6.28
N PHE A 81 -0.32 -9.08 -5.86
CA PHE A 81 -1.43 -8.67 -6.70
C PHE A 81 -1.61 -7.16 -6.56
N ALA A 82 -1.35 -6.43 -7.64
CA ALA A 82 -1.48 -4.98 -7.68
C ALA A 82 -2.83 -4.57 -8.27
N PHE A 83 -3.55 -3.71 -7.56
CA PHE A 83 -4.85 -3.18 -7.97
C PHE A 83 -4.78 -1.68 -8.16
N ASP A 84 -5.25 -1.18 -9.30
CA ASP A 84 -5.46 0.26 -9.55
C ASP A 84 -6.50 0.42 -10.66
N ILE A 85 -7.03 1.61 -10.83
CA ILE A 85 -7.90 1.99 -11.96
C ILE A 85 -7.07 2.49 -13.16
N ASP A 86 -5.82 2.86 -12.96
CA ASP A 86 -4.92 3.42 -13.98
C ASP A 86 -3.96 2.35 -14.49
N ASN A 87 -4.12 1.96 -15.76
CA ASN A 87 -3.25 0.97 -16.41
C ASN A 87 -1.77 1.39 -16.43
N LYS A 88 -1.45 2.68 -16.52
CA LYS A 88 -0.05 3.14 -16.48
C LYS A 88 0.61 2.86 -15.13
N ARG A 89 -0.13 3.01 -14.04
CA ARG A 89 0.35 2.65 -12.71
C ARG A 89 0.50 1.15 -12.54
N LEU A 90 -0.39 0.36 -13.13
CA LEU A 90 -0.29 -1.10 -13.15
C LEU A 90 0.91 -1.57 -13.97
N ASP A 91 1.25 -0.90 -15.08
CA ASP A 91 2.46 -1.21 -15.85
C ASP A 91 3.73 -0.94 -15.01
N ILE A 92 3.78 0.19 -14.31
CA ILE A 92 4.88 0.48 -13.37
C ILE A 92 4.93 -0.57 -12.25
N ALA A 93 3.79 -0.97 -11.69
CA ALA A 93 3.74 -2.01 -10.66
C ALA A 93 4.30 -3.35 -11.16
N ARG A 94 4.03 -3.71 -12.42
CA ARG A 94 4.58 -4.91 -13.07
C ARG A 94 6.10 -4.83 -13.17
N ASP A 95 6.64 -3.68 -13.58
CA ASP A 95 8.09 -3.45 -13.68
C ASP A 95 8.78 -3.53 -12.31
N TYR A 96 8.08 -3.14 -11.23
CA TYR A 96 8.56 -3.24 -9.85
C TYR A 96 8.26 -4.58 -9.18
N GLY A 97 7.74 -5.56 -9.92
CA GLY A 97 7.66 -6.93 -9.44
C GLY A 97 6.27 -7.37 -8.94
N ALA A 98 5.17 -6.72 -9.36
CA ALA A 98 3.85 -7.30 -9.21
C ALA A 98 3.71 -8.55 -10.08
N ASP A 99 3.24 -9.65 -9.51
CA ASP A 99 3.03 -10.90 -10.24
C ASP A 99 1.74 -10.85 -11.07
N VAL A 100 0.74 -10.16 -10.57
CA VAL A 100 -0.55 -9.97 -11.24
C VAL A 100 -1.01 -8.53 -11.07
N CYS A 101 -1.42 -7.90 -12.17
CA CYS A 101 -1.99 -6.56 -12.17
C CYS A 101 -3.47 -6.63 -12.55
N ILE A 102 -4.34 -6.02 -11.77
CA ILE A 102 -5.79 -6.05 -11.91
C ILE A 102 -6.31 -4.61 -11.98
N ASN A 103 -6.94 -4.27 -13.10
CA ASN A 103 -7.62 -2.99 -13.22
C ASN A 103 -9.00 -3.08 -12.58
N THR A 104 -9.23 -2.28 -11.53
CA THR A 104 -10.52 -2.25 -10.82
C THR A 104 -11.64 -1.55 -11.59
N GLY A 105 -11.33 -0.94 -12.73
CA GLY A 105 -12.29 -0.39 -13.67
C GLY A 105 -12.85 -1.43 -14.68
N ASP A 106 -12.26 -2.63 -14.76
CA ASP A 106 -12.76 -3.71 -15.61
C ASP A 106 -14.02 -4.31 -14.98
N ASP A 107 -15.05 -4.61 -15.78
CA ASP A 107 -16.32 -5.16 -15.27
C ASP A 107 -16.15 -6.54 -14.62
N ASP A 108 -15.17 -7.32 -15.10
CA ASP A 108 -14.91 -8.71 -14.68
C ASP A 108 -13.81 -8.84 -13.60
N PHE A 109 -13.32 -7.74 -13.02
CA PHE A 109 -12.19 -7.81 -12.10
C PHE A 109 -12.47 -8.67 -10.85
N ARG A 110 -13.71 -8.69 -10.36
CA ARG A 110 -14.11 -9.53 -9.21
C ARG A 110 -14.11 -11.01 -9.55
N GLU A 111 -14.55 -11.37 -10.75
CA GLU A 111 -14.49 -12.74 -11.24
C GLU A 111 -13.04 -13.21 -11.36
N LYS A 112 -12.16 -12.38 -11.93
CA LYS A 112 -10.70 -12.62 -11.97
C LYS A 112 -10.11 -12.84 -10.57
N VAL A 113 -10.46 -12.00 -9.59
CA VAL A 113 -10.00 -12.17 -8.20
C VAL A 113 -10.46 -13.52 -7.64
N ASN A 114 -11.73 -13.86 -7.84
CA ASN A 114 -12.30 -15.13 -7.36
C ASN A 114 -11.58 -16.34 -7.98
N GLU A 115 -11.32 -16.34 -9.27
CA GLU A 115 -10.57 -17.38 -9.95
C GLU A 115 -9.13 -17.51 -9.44
N LEU A 116 -8.39 -16.39 -9.37
CA LEU A 116 -7.00 -16.34 -8.94
C LEU A 116 -6.79 -16.82 -7.50
N THR A 117 -7.77 -16.58 -6.63
CA THR A 117 -7.77 -16.97 -5.23
C THR A 117 -8.55 -18.27 -4.96
N ARG A 118 -9.22 -18.84 -5.96
CA ARG A 118 -10.14 -19.98 -5.84
C ARG A 118 -11.25 -19.73 -4.80
N GLY A 119 -11.77 -18.52 -4.77
CA GLY A 119 -12.78 -18.07 -3.84
C GLY A 119 -12.32 -17.84 -2.39
N ARG A 120 -11.03 -18.03 -2.09
CA ARG A 120 -10.51 -17.92 -0.71
C ARG A 120 -10.21 -16.48 -0.30
N GLY A 121 -9.90 -15.61 -1.24
CA GLY A 121 -9.36 -14.28 -0.97
C GLY A 121 -7.86 -14.27 -0.63
N PHE A 122 -7.35 -13.11 -0.23
CA PHE A 122 -5.93 -12.87 0.04
C PHE A 122 -5.61 -12.89 1.54
N ASP A 123 -4.46 -13.45 1.90
CA ASP A 123 -4.01 -13.52 3.29
C ASP A 123 -3.61 -12.14 3.85
N MET A 124 -3.01 -11.31 3.00
CA MET A 124 -2.55 -9.96 3.33
C MET A 124 -3.13 -8.98 2.32
N VAL A 125 -3.87 -7.98 2.79
CA VAL A 125 -4.47 -6.95 1.94
C VAL A 125 -4.08 -5.58 2.46
N ILE A 126 -3.53 -4.73 1.60
CA ILE A 126 -3.07 -3.40 1.96
C ILE A 126 -3.77 -2.34 1.10
N GLU A 127 -4.44 -1.41 1.75
CA GLU A 127 -5.10 -0.26 1.15
C GLU A 127 -4.17 0.95 1.18
N THR A 128 -3.95 1.61 0.05
CA THR A 128 -3.03 2.76 -0.07
C THR A 128 -3.61 3.93 -0.86
N ALA A 129 -4.86 3.85 -1.32
CA ALA A 129 -5.50 4.90 -2.10
C ALA A 129 -6.32 5.89 -1.27
N GLY A 130 -6.85 5.46 -0.11
CA GLY A 130 -7.61 6.29 0.81
C GLY A 130 -8.98 6.72 0.28
N VAL A 131 -9.68 5.85 -0.47
CA VAL A 131 -11.02 6.13 -0.99
C VAL A 131 -11.99 5.02 -0.57
N GLU A 132 -13.25 5.38 -0.32
CA GLU A 132 -14.27 4.47 0.19
C GLU A 132 -14.39 3.16 -0.62
N PHE A 133 -14.27 3.25 -1.94
CA PHE A 133 -14.35 2.07 -2.81
C PHE A 133 -13.22 1.09 -2.51
N THR A 134 -11.98 1.55 -2.40
CA THR A 134 -10.81 0.69 -2.17
C THR A 134 -10.78 0.13 -0.77
N GLU A 135 -11.27 0.87 0.22
CA GLU A 135 -11.40 0.40 1.59
C GLU A 135 -12.39 -0.76 1.70
N LYS A 136 -13.58 -0.64 1.07
CA LYS A 136 -14.56 -1.73 0.99
C LYS A 136 -14.05 -2.91 0.19
N LEU A 137 -13.39 -2.65 -0.93
CA LEU A 137 -12.77 -3.69 -1.75
C LEU A 137 -11.75 -4.51 -0.96
N CYS A 138 -10.91 -3.87 -0.14
CA CYS A 138 -9.92 -4.58 0.67
C CYS A 138 -10.57 -5.58 1.64
N LEU A 139 -11.70 -5.24 2.23
CA LEU A 139 -12.44 -6.17 3.09
C LEU A 139 -13.11 -7.28 2.28
N GLU A 140 -13.66 -6.96 1.10
CA GLU A 140 -14.30 -7.92 0.20
C GLU A 140 -13.33 -9.01 -0.28
N ILE A 141 -12.09 -8.63 -0.63
CA ILE A 141 -11.10 -9.56 -1.21
C ILE A 141 -10.21 -10.25 -0.17
N ALA A 142 -10.32 -9.89 1.11
CA ALA A 142 -9.56 -10.55 2.17
C ALA A 142 -10.06 -11.97 2.42
N ALA A 143 -9.14 -12.88 2.70
CA ALA A 143 -9.46 -14.23 3.13
C ALA A 143 -10.05 -14.23 4.55
N ASN A 144 -10.84 -15.26 4.89
CA ASN A 144 -11.21 -15.50 6.27
C ASN A 144 -9.94 -15.60 7.14
N LYS A 145 -9.87 -14.77 8.19
CA LYS A 145 -8.68 -14.57 9.04
C LYS A 145 -7.48 -13.94 8.31
N GLY A 146 -7.70 -13.34 7.15
CA GLY A 146 -6.70 -12.49 6.48
C GLY A 146 -6.51 -11.17 7.23
N ASN A 147 -5.35 -10.57 7.06
CA ASN A 147 -5.03 -9.27 7.64
C ASN A 147 -5.29 -8.15 6.63
N VAL A 148 -6.00 -7.11 7.03
CA VAL A 148 -6.23 -5.91 6.22
C VAL A 148 -5.58 -4.71 6.89
N MET A 149 -4.74 -3.97 6.15
CA MET A 149 -4.07 -2.76 6.60
C MET A 149 -4.53 -1.57 5.75
N PHE A 150 -5.01 -0.54 6.42
CA PHE A 150 -5.32 0.74 5.80
C PHE A 150 -4.16 1.71 6.03
N ILE A 151 -3.42 2.04 4.98
CA ILE A 151 -2.35 3.06 4.99
C ILE A 151 -2.89 4.36 4.40
N GLY A 152 -3.77 4.26 3.41
CA GLY A 152 -4.45 5.40 2.83
C GLY A 152 -5.24 6.18 3.89
N THR A 153 -5.25 7.50 3.79
CA THR A 153 -6.00 8.35 4.72
C THR A 153 -7.31 8.75 4.05
N PRO A 154 -8.46 8.22 4.51
CA PRO A 154 -9.74 8.55 3.93
C PRO A 154 -10.12 10.00 4.19
N SER A 155 -10.72 10.64 3.20
CA SER A 155 -11.24 12.00 3.33
C SER A 155 -12.61 12.05 4.03
N ARG A 156 -13.29 10.90 4.18
CA ARG A 156 -14.62 10.75 4.78
C ARG A 156 -14.69 9.47 5.60
N PRO A 157 -15.55 9.41 6.65
CA PRO A 157 -15.83 8.16 7.36
C PRO A 157 -16.41 7.10 6.40
N ILE A 158 -15.98 5.85 6.58
CA ILE A 158 -16.59 4.70 5.90
C ILE A 158 -17.60 4.04 6.81
N THR A 159 -18.68 3.52 6.23
CA THR A 159 -19.68 2.71 6.95
C THR A 159 -19.46 1.26 6.61
N LEU A 160 -19.19 0.45 7.64
CA LEU A 160 -19.00 -0.99 7.54
C LEU A 160 -20.14 -1.71 8.26
N GLN A 161 -20.59 -2.83 7.73
CA GLN A 161 -21.60 -3.67 8.38
C GLN A 161 -20.86 -4.71 9.26
N PRO A 162 -21.36 -5.02 10.48
CA PRO A 162 -20.71 -6.00 11.37
C PRO A 162 -20.41 -7.34 10.70
N ARG A 163 -21.31 -7.84 9.85
CA ARG A 163 -21.14 -9.09 9.10
C ARG A 163 -20.02 -9.08 8.05
N GLU A 164 -19.45 -7.92 7.75
CA GLU A 164 -18.27 -7.81 6.86
C GLU A 164 -16.99 -8.23 7.59
N PHE A 165 -17.06 -8.49 8.90
CA PHE A 165 -15.94 -8.93 9.74
C PHE A 165 -16.11 -10.36 10.30
N GLU A 166 -17.20 -11.04 9.96
CA GLU A 166 -17.46 -12.43 10.37
C GLU A 166 -16.84 -13.41 9.37
#